data_69c3e87a2391d8d600d826ab7d6907c9
#
_entry.id   69c3e87a2391d8d600d826ab7d6907c9
#
_cell.length_a   1.000
_cell.length_b   1.000
_cell.length_c   1.000
_cell.angle_alpha   90.00
_cell.angle_beta   90.00
_cell.angle_gamma   90.00
#
_symmetry.space_group_name_H-M   'P 1'
#
loop_
_entity.id
_entity.type
_entity.pdbx_description
1 polymer ?
#
loop_
_entity_poly.entity_id
_entity_poly.type
_entity_poly.pdbx_seq_one_letter_code
_entity_poly.pdbx_strand_id
1 'polypeptide(L)'
;MQHLLWFNRALLAPHLDFLLLRPLRVAARHCLAFSRSRDPLHLSALTKALDTIFAAQPELGQRDLILSSENLSGVMPGWEGNDGYAAVPVLSEHLVAYFADRFPNADLNLVFSTRAPEDWLASLWRHQVRWRRMTMDFDDFAMHHRQGADLESLVSVVAKKFAPVAVYNLALEVSQQHPKGPGGALLDLIDLPSAVRVAIAPVGRGNPRQDDNLNKRFLAMNRSDVSDTELYYHKVILAKRANIRAWVPAQASPEAG
;
A
#
# COMPACT_ATOMS: atom_id res chain seq x y z
N MET A 1 -1.36 7.89 -5.65
CA MET A 1 -2.48 8.45 -4.86
C MET A 1 -1.97 9.30 -3.69
N GLN A 2 -1.31 8.74 -2.69
CA GLN A 2 -0.87 9.44 -1.45
C GLN A 2 -0.02 10.69 -1.71
N HIS A 3 0.85 10.69 -2.72
CA HIS A 3 1.67 11.85 -3.08
C HIS A 3 0.81 13.06 -3.52
N LEU A 4 -0.28 12.83 -4.28
CA LEU A 4 -1.20 13.90 -4.67
C LEU A 4 -1.89 14.50 -3.44
N LEU A 5 -2.41 13.66 -2.54
CA LEU A 5 -3.05 14.10 -1.30
C LEU A 5 -2.09 14.93 -0.46
N TRP A 6 -0.89 14.43 -0.24
CA TRP A 6 0.12 15.12 0.55
C TRP A 6 0.57 16.45 -0.07
N PHE A 7 0.76 16.49 -1.38
CA PHE A 7 1.17 17.70 -2.08
C PHE A 7 0.12 18.80 -1.99
N ASN A 8 -1.15 18.43 -2.12
CA ASN A 8 -2.28 19.36 -2.07
C ASN A 8 -2.92 19.48 -0.66
N ARG A 9 -2.25 19.04 0.40
CA ARG A 9 -2.84 18.95 1.74
C ARG A 9 -3.41 20.27 2.27
N ALA A 10 -2.76 21.40 1.99
CA ALA A 10 -3.23 22.70 2.45
C ALA A 10 -4.56 23.11 1.77
N LEU A 11 -4.72 22.78 0.49
CA LEU A 11 -5.93 23.01 -0.26
C LEU A 11 -7.07 22.07 0.17
N LEU A 12 -6.73 20.81 0.50
CA LEU A 12 -7.72 19.78 0.85
C LEU A 12 -8.17 19.85 2.31
N ALA A 13 -7.34 20.35 3.23
CA ALA A 13 -7.59 20.35 4.66
C ALA A 13 -8.94 20.95 5.13
N PRO A 14 -9.52 21.99 4.49
CA PRO A 14 -10.84 22.48 4.86
C PRO A 14 -11.99 21.52 4.50
N HIS A 15 -11.78 20.58 3.61
CA HIS A 15 -12.81 19.73 3.01
C HIS A 15 -12.66 18.24 3.32
N LEU A 16 -11.43 17.78 3.59
CA LEU A 16 -11.10 16.37 3.65
C LEU A 16 -10.01 16.13 4.69
N ASP A 17 -10.24 15.18 5.58
CA ASP A 17 -9.22 14.62 6.44
C ASP A 17 -8.54 13.41 5.77
N PHE A 18 -7.26 13.21 6.00
CA PHE A 18 -6.60 11.99 5.52
C PHE A 18 -5.48 11.52 6.44
N LEU A 19 -5.47 10.23 6.68
CA LEU A 19 -4.41 9.51 7.36
C LEU A 19 -3.64 8.68 6.33
N LEU A 20 -2.37 9.04 6.11
CA LEU A 20 -1.48 8.34 5.20
C LEU A 20 -0.54 7.39 5.97
N LEU A 21 0.50 6.89 5.31
CA LEU A 21 1.43 5.88 5.85
C LEU A 21 1.92 6.14 7.28
N ARG A 22 2.31 7.38 7.59
CA ARG A 22 3.00 7.70 8.84
C ARG A 22 2.09 7.59 10.07
N PRO A 23 0.91 8.23 10.11
CA PRO A 23 -0.05 8.04 11.20
C PRO A 23 -0.52 6.59 11.32
N LEU A 24 -0.72 5.89 10.20
CA LEU A 24 -1.23 4.52 10.17
C LEU A 24 -0.17 3.45 10.44
N ARG A 25 1.09 3.81 10.67
CA ARG A 25 2.20 2.84 10.74
C ARG A 25 2.00 1.76 11.80
N VAL A 26 1.49 2.10 12.98
CA VAL A 26 1.27 1.12 14.06
C VAL A 26 0.11 0.21 13.69
N ALA A 27 -1.03 0.75 13.27
CA ALA A 27 -2.18 -0.02 12.81
C ALA A 27 -1.79 -0.98 11.66
N ALA A 28 -1.08 -0.47 10.67
CA ALA A 28 -0.62 -1.26 9.52
C ALA A 28 0.34 -2.41 9.91
N ARG A 29 1.16 -2.25 10.96
CA ARG A 29 1.98 -3.38 11.47
C ARG A 29 1.14 -4.55 11.95
N HIS A 30 -0.01 -4.29 12.56
CA HIS A 30 -0.91 -5.34 13.00
C HIS A 30 -1.59 -6.04 11.82
N CYS A 31 -1.92 -5.33 10.74
CA CYS A 31 -2.38 -5.94 9.49
C CYS A 31 -1.30 -6.85 8.88
N LEU A 32 -0.04 -6.38 8.84
CA LEU A 32 1.10 -7.19 8.38
C LEU A 32 1.30 -8.44 9.25
N ALA A 33 1.23 -8.32 10.56
CA ALA A 33 1.39 -9.44 11.49
C ALA A 33 0.24 -10.44 11.37
N PHE A 34 -1.02 -9.97 11.29
CA PHE A 34 -2.17 -10.83 11.05
C PHE A 34 -2.06 -11.59 9.74
N SER A 35 -1.62 -10.96 8.66
CA SER A 35 -1.52 -11.64 7.36
C SER A 35 -0.50 -12.79 7.36
N ARG A 36 0.49 -12.77 8.25
CA ARG A 36 1.49 -13.84 8.43
C ARG A 36 1.02 -14.95 9.35
N SER A 37 0.51 -14.60 10.52
CA SER A 37 0.22 -15.56 11.60
C SER A 37 -1.23 -16.03 11.65
N ARG A 38 -2.16 -15.23 11.09
CA ARG A 38 -3.62 -15.40 11.25
C ARG A 38 -4.09 -15.34 12.70
N ASP A 39 -3.24 -14.87 13.62
CA ASP A 39 -3.59 -14.73 15.03
C ASP A 39 -4.57 -13.56 15.22
N PRO A 40 -5.79 -13.81 15.75
CA PRO A 40 -6.81 -12.79 15.97
C PRO A 40 -6.38 -11.71 16.98
N LEU A 41 -5.38 -11.95 17.82
CA LEU A 41 -4.84 -10.94 18.72
C LEU A 41 -4.32 -9.70 17.97
N HIS A 42 -3.85 -9.89 16.73
CA HIS A 42 -3.42 -8.77 15.89
C HIS A 42 -4.60 -7.89 15.42
N LEU A 43 -5.80 -8.46 15.27
CA LEU A 43 -6.99 -7.67 14.96
C LEU A 43 -7.41 -6.81 16.17
N SER A 44 -7.37 -7.36 17.37
CA SER A 44 -7.62 -6.60 18.61
C SER A 44 -6.57 -5.49 18.81
N ALA A 45 -5.32 -5.75 18.48
CA ALA A 45 -4.25 -4.76 18.54
C ALA A 45 -4.39 -3.69 17.45
N LEU A 46 -4.91 -4.03 16.26
CA LEU A 46 -5.28 -3.09 15.21
C LEU A 46 -6.35 -2.11 15.71
N THR A 47 -7.44 -2.60 16.33
CA THR A 47 -8.46 -1.77 16.95
C THR A 47 -7.85 -0.77 17.94
N LYS A 48 -7.03 -1.23 18.90
CA LYS A 48 -6.37 -0.36 19.88
C LYS A 48 -5.47 0.70 19.24
N ALA A 49 -4.78 0.35 18.17
CA ALA A 49 -3.93 1.28 17.43
C ALA A 49 -4.76 2.37 16.73
N LEU A 50 -5.91 2.01 16.16
CA LEU A 50 -6.84 2.97 15.57
C LEU A 50 -7.45 3.87 16.66
N ASP A 51 -7.90 3.30 17.79
CA ASP A 51 -8.43 4.07 18.92
C ASP A 51 -7.42 5.12 19.41
N THR A 52 -6.14 4.75 19.49
CA THR A 52 -5.07 5.67 19.87
C THR A 52 -4.94 6.84 18.90
N ILE A 53 -5.06 6.59 17.59
CA ILE A 53 -5.01 7.64 16.55
C ILE A 53 -6.19 8.61 16.73
N PHE A 54 -7.40 8.07 16.87
CA PHE A 54 -8.60 8.89 16.99
C PHE A 54 -8.73 9.60 18.34
N ALA A 55 -8.20 9.03 19.41
CA ALA A 55 -8.13 9.70 20.71
C ALA A 55 -7.15 10.90 20.68
N ALA A 56 -6.07 10.79 19.91
CA ALA A 56 -5.09 11.88 19.74
C ALA A 56 -5.58 12.99 18.78
N GLN A 57 -6.60 12.73 17.96
CA GLN A 57 -7.13 13.66 16.95
C GLN A 57 -8.66 13.56 16.94
N PRO A 58 -9.36 14.11 17.95
CA PRO A 58 -10.81 13.96 18.10
C PRO A 58 -11.63 14.63 17.00
N GLU A 59 -11.03 15.52 16.21
CA GLU A 59 -11.65 16.18 15.06
C GLU A 59 -11.74 15.30 13.80
N LEU A 60 -11.00 14.17 13.77
CA LEU A 60 -11.04 13.29 12.61
C LEU A 60 -12.42 12.66 12.41
N GLY A 61 -12.90 12.72 11.17
CA GLY A 61 -14.21 12.20 10.77
C GLY A 61 -15.37 13.18 10.95
N GLN A 62 -15.10 14.45 11.28
CA GLN A 62 -16.08 15.53 11.17
C GLN A 62 -16.30 15.94 9.70
N ARG A 63 -15.40 15.55 8.83
CA ARG A 63 -15.42 15.69 7.36
C ARG A 63 -15.19 14.32 6.74
N ASP A 64 -15.26 14.25 5.41
CA ASP A 64 -14.81 13.06 4.70
C ASP A 64 -13.41 12.68 5.12
N LEU A 65 -13.18 11.37 5.35
CA LEU A 65 -11.92 10.85 5.87
C LEU A 65 -11.37 9.76 4.97
N ILE A 66 -10.15 9.94 4.50
CA ILE A 66 -9.40 8.91 3.78
C ILE A 66 -8.34 8.26 4.69
N LEU A 67 -8.38 6.95 4.82
CA LEU A 67 -7.26 6.16 5.33
C LEU A 67 -6.55 5.49 4.14
N SER A 68 -5.28 5.79 3.94
CA SER A 68 -4.54 5.24 2.81
C SER A 68 -3.18 4.68 3.22
N SER A 69 -3.09 3.35 3.22
CA SER A 69 -1.84 2.62 3.36
C SER A 69 -1.96 1.26 2.68
N GLU A 70 -1.02 0.93 1.81
CA GLU A 70 -0.91 -0.39 1.18
C GLU A 70 -0.78 -1.53 2.19
N ASN A 71 -0.19 -1.25 3.34
CA ASN A 71 0.01 -2.24 4.40
C ASN A 71 -1.27 -2.61 5.17
N LEU A 72 -2.37 -1.87 4.99
CA LEU A 72 -3.69 -2.27 5.51
C LEU A 72 -4.22 -3.54 4.82
N SER A 73 -3.75 -3.82 3.61
CA SER A 73 -4.04 -5.07 2.90
C SER A 73 -3.18 -6.26 3.38
N GLY A 74 -2.31 -6.06 4.35
CA GLY A 74 -1.39 -7.08 4.85
C GLY A 74 -0.09 -7.15 4.05
N VAL A 75 0.62 -8.26 4.20
CA VAL A 75 1.92 -8.49 3.55
C VAL A 75 1.72 -8.76 2.07
N MET A 76 2.52 -8.10 1.23
CA MET A 76 2.53 -8.39 -0.20
C MET A 76 3.07 -9.80 -0.47
N PRO A 77 2.62 -10.48 -1.52
CA PRO A 77 3.12 -11.80 -1.92
C PRO A 77 4.64 -11.82 -2.14
N GLY A 78 5.23 -13.02 -2.04
CA GLY A 78 6.66 -13.22 -2.14
C GLY A 78 7.42 -13.03 -0.80
N TRP A 79 6.72 -12.76 0.30
CA TRP A 79 7.24 -12.92 1.64
C TRP A 79 7.00 -14.35 2.11
N GLU A 80 7.94 -14.88 2.88
CA GLU A 80 7.89 -16.25 3.39
C GLU A 80 6.51 -16.57 4.01
N GLY A 81 5.90 -17.68 3.56
CA GLY A 81 4.57 -18.09 3.99
C GLY A 81 3.40 -17.26 3.44
N ASN A 82 3.61 -16.40 2.44
CA ASN A 82 2.56 -15.57 1.89
C ASN A 82 2.60 -15.51 0.35
N ASP A 83 1.71 -16.26 -0.29
CA ASP A 83 1.62 -16.37 -1.76
C ASP A 83 0.58 -15.42 -2.37
N GLY A 84 -0.16 -14.66 -1.56
CA GLY A 84 -1.19 -13.75 -2.01
C GLY A 84 -1.75 -12.86 -0.90
N TYR A 85 -2.75 -12.08 -1.26
CA TYR A 85 -3.46 -11.20 -0.32
C TYR A 85 -4.64 -11.91 0.40
N ALA A 86 -4.50 -13.17 0.76
CA ALA A 86 -5.57 -13.96 1.38
C ALA A 86 -6.07 -13.41 2.75
N ALA A 87 -5.36 -12.45 3.35
CA ALA A 87 -5.81 -11.76 4.56
C ALA A 87 -6.80 -10.61 4.28
N VAL A 88 -6.84 -10.09 3.06
CA VAL A 88 -7.61 -8.88 2.70
C VAL A 88 -9.09 -8.99 3.09
N PRO A 89 -9.81 -10.09 2.80
CA PRO A 89 -11.23 -10.16 3.17
C PRO A 89 -11.48 -10.03 4.68
N VAL A 90 -10.61 -10.61 5.52
CA VAL A 90 -10.74 -10.55 6.98
C VAL A 90 -10.30 -9.18 7.52
N LEU A 91 -9.21 -8.63 6.99
CA LEU A 91 -8.77 -7.28 7.37
C LEU A 91 -9.78 -6.21 6.97
N SER A 92 -10.37 -6.32 5.77
CA SER A 92 -11.44 -5.43 5.32
C SER A 92 -12.68 -5.53 6.21
N GLU A 93 -13.08 -6.76 6.59
CA GLU A 93 -14.21 -6.99 7.50
C GLU A 93 -13.99 -6.31 8.85
N HIS A 94 -12.80 -6.49 9.42
CA HIS A 94 -12.46 -5.88 10.69
C HIS A 94 -12.46 -4.35 10.63
N LEU A 95 -11.91 -3.78 9.56
CA LEU A 95 -11.89 -2.33 9.35
C LEU A 95 -13.30 -1.77 9.12
N VAL A 96 -14.12 -2.42 8.29
CA VAL A 96 -15.52 -2.02 8.06
C VAL A 96 -16.30 -2.06 9.37
N ALA A 97 -16.20 -3.14 10.15
CA ALA A 97 -16.88 -3.25 11.44
C ALA A 97 -16.44 -2.14 12.42
N TYR A 98 -15.13 -1.89 12.51
CA TYR A 98 -14.59 -0.84 13.36
C TYR A 98 -15.12 0.56 12.99
N PHE A 99 -15.14 0.89 11.70
CA PHE A 99 -15.60 2.20 11.24
C PHE A 99 -17.11 2.35 11.27
N ALA A 100 -17.87 1.28 11.04
CA ALA A 100 -19.33 1.29 11.18
C ALA A 100 -19.75 1.53 12.64
N ASP A 101 -19.05 0.93 13.61
CA ASP A 101 -19.30 1.17 15.03
C ASP A 101 -18.92 2.61 15.44
N ARG A 102 -17.77 3.08 14.98
CA ARG A 102 -17.27 4.40 15.34
C ARG A 102 -18.01 5.55 14.68
N PHE A 103 -18.43 5.40 13.43
CA PHE A 103 -19.10 6.40 12.60
C PHE A 103 -20.39 5.83 12.00
N PRO A 104 -21.44 5.60 12.83
CA PRO A 104 -22.64 4.86 12.42
C PRO A 104 -23.45 5.55 11.31
N ASN A 105 -23.22 6.83 11.07
CA ASN A 105 -23.88 7.61 10.04
C ASN A 105 -23.00 7.89 8.81
N ALA A 106 -21.81 7.31 8.75
CA ALA A 106 -20.90 7.54 7.62
C ALA A 106 -21.13 6.52 6.50
N ASP A 107 -21.05 6.99 5.27
CA ASP A 107 -20.99 6.12 4.10
C ASP A 107 -19.58 5.55 3.96
N LEU A 108 -19.43 4.27 4.30
CA LEU A 108 -18.14 3.58 4.22
C LEU A 108 -17.88 3.11 2.80
N ASN A 109 -16.67 3.36 2.33
CA ASN A 109 -16.22 2.95 1.00
C ASN A 109 -14.87 2.25 1.10
N LEU A 110 -14.73 1.08 0.47
CA LEU A 110 -13.45 0.40 0.29
C LEU A 110 -12.90 0.72 -1.10
N VAL A 111 -11.67 1.21 -1.15
CA VAL A 111 -11.02 1.55 -2.42
C VAL A 111 -9.74 0.72 -2.56
N PHE A 112 -9.69 -0.10 -3.60
CA PHE A 112 -8.52 -0.88 -3.97
C PHE A 112 -7.87 -0.30 -5.22
N SER A 113 -6.54 -0.25 -5.21
CA SER A 113 -5.76 0.01 -6.42
C SER A 113 -5.20 -1.31 -6.91
N THR A 114 -5.65 -1.74 -8.08
CA THR A 114 -5.19 -2.97 -8.72
C THR A 114 -4.27 -2.67 -9.89
N ARG A 115 -3.70 -3.70 -10.45
CA ARG A 115 -2.84 -3.65 -11.61
C ARG A 115 -2.97 -4.96 -12.40
N ALA A 116 -2.79 -4.90 -13.71
CA ALA A 116 -2.75 -6.09 -14.55
C ALA A 116 -1.75 -7.12 -14.01
N PRO A 117 -2.09 -8.42 -13.95
CA PRO A 117 -1.31 -9.44 -13.25
C PRO A 117 0.16 -9.47 -13.66
N GLU A 118 0.47 -9.41 -14.95
CA GLU A 118 1.84 -9.48 -15.46
C GLU A 118 2.66 -8.25 -15.05
N ASP A 119 2.10 -7.07 -15.20
CA ASP A 119 2.73 -5.82 -14.79
C ASP A 119 2.92 -5.73 -13.27
N TRP A 120 1.95 -6.26 -12.52
CA TRP A 120 2.03 -6.33 -11.08
C TRP A 120 3.14 -7.28 -10.62
N LEU A 121 3.21 -8.51 -11.18
CA LEU A 121 4.26 -9.49 -10.91
C LEU A 121 5.64 -8.93 -11.23
N ALA A 122 5.79 -8.25 -12.37
CA ALA A 122 7.05 -7.62 -12.74
C ALA A 122 7.45 -6.51 -11.75
N SER A 123 6.50 -5.71 -11.28
CA SER A 123 6.74 -4.69 -10.27
C SER A 123 7.12 -5.30 -8.92
N LEU A 124 6.41 -6.35 -8.51
CA LEU A 124 6.63 -7.08 -7.27
C LEU A 124 8.01 -7.74 -7.25
N TRP A 125 8.39 -8.44 -8.34
CA TRP A 125 9.70 -9.06 -8.49
C TRP A 125 10.84 -8.03 -8.36
N ARG A 126 10.74 -6.90 -9.09
CA ARG A 126 11.73 -5.82 -8.98
C ARG A 126 11.85 -5.29 -7.57
N HIS A 127 10.71 -5.14 -6.86
CA HIS A 127 10.70 -4.75 -5.47
C HIS A 127 11.42 -5.78 -4.60
N GLN A 128 11.13 -7.07 -4.74
CA GLN A 128 11.75 -8.15 -3.95
C GLN A 128 13.25 -8.29 -4.23
N VAL A 129 13.65 -8.25 -5.50
CA VAL A 129 15.07 -8.32 -5.89
C VAL A 129 15.87 -7.16 -5.27
N ARG A 130 15.28 -5.97 -5.21
CA ARG A 130 15.94 -4.79 -4.63
C ARG A 130 16.04 -4.86 -3.11
N TRP A 131 14.97 -5.25 -2.43
CA TRP A 131 14.87 -5.09 -0.97
C TRP A 131 15.18 -6.35 -0.18
N ARG A 132 15.25 -7.49 -0.84
CA ARG A 132 15.49 -8.79 -0.22
C ARG A 132 16.56 -9.57 -0.98
N ARG A 133 17.05 -10.65 -0.39
CA ARG A 133 17.88 -11.62 -1.09
C ARG A 133 17.02 -12.57 -1.92
N MET A 134 16.23 -12.00 -2.86
CA MET A 134 15.50 -12.77 -3.85
C MET A 134 16.45 -13.27 -4.92
N THR A 135 16.49 -14.58 -5.15
CA THR A 135 17.41 -15.23 -6.08
C THR A 135 16.73 -15.80 -7.33
N MET A 136 15.39 -15.85 -7.34
CA MET A 136 14.60 -16.34 -8.50
C MET A 136 14.70 -15.37 -9.67
N ASP A 137 14.79 -15.91 -10.88
CA ASP A 137 14.55 -15.15 -12.10
C ASP A 137 13.09 -14.71 -12.17
N PHE A 138 12.80 -13.77 -13.07
CA PHE A 138 11.44 -13.25 -13.20
C PHE A 138 10.44 -14.32 -13.61
N ASP A 139 10.80 -15.20 -14.54
CA ASP A 139 9.89 -16.23 -15.07
C ASP A 139 9.50 -17.24 -13.98
N ASP A 140 10.48 -17.70 -13.21
CA ASP A 140 10.26 -18.60 -12.06
C ASP A 140 9.40 -17.90 -10.98
N PHE A 141 9.70 -16.65 -10.68
CA PHE A 141 8.94 -15.86 -9.74
C PHE A 141 7.49 -15.65 -10.19
N ALA A 142 7.29 -15.29 -11.46
CA ALA A 142 5.98 -15.08 -12.04
C ALA A 142 5.14 -16.38 -12.05
N MET A 143 5.75 -17.50 -12.40
CA MET A 143 5.11 -18.81 -12.35
C MET A 143 4.66 -19.15 -10.92
N HIS A 144 5.54 -18.96 -9.94
CA HIS A 144 5.27 -19.29 -8.54
C HIS A 144 4.13 -18.43 -7.94
N HIS A 145 4.07 -17.14 -8.28
CA HIS A 145 3.12 -16.21 -7.69
C HIS A 145 1.91 -15.89 -8.58
N ARG A 146 1.74 -16.58 -9.70
CA ARG A 146 0.68 -16.30 -10.69
C ARG A 146 -0.72 -16.34 -10.10
N GLN A 147 -0.99 -17.29 -9.22
CA GLN A 147 -2.31 -17.45 -8.60
C GLN A 147 -2.67 -16.27 -7.69
N GLY A 148 -1.68 -15.68 -6.99
CA GLY A 148 -1.89 -14.52 -6.14
C GLY A 148 -1.94 -13.17 -6.87
N ALA A 149 -1.76 -13.18 -8.21
CA ALA A 149 -1.70 -11.98 -9.02
C ALA A 149 -3.04 -11.47 -9.52
N ASP A 150 -4.11 -12.26 -9.39
CA ASP A 150 -5.47 -11.86 -9.79
C ASP A 150 -6.11 -10.95 -8.73
N LEU A 151 -5.67 -9.69 -8.73
CA LEU A 151 -6.14 -8.68 -7.79
C LEU A 151 -7.60 -8.28 -8.05
N GLU A 152 -8.08 -8.37 -9.30
CA GLU A 152 -9.46 -8.03 -9.65
C GLU A 152 -10.44 -9.04 -9.09
N SER A 153 -10.12 -10.33 -9.18
CA SER A 153 -10.92 -11.39 -8.55
C SER A 153 -10.96 -11.21 -7.03
N LEU A 154 -9.84 -10.83 -6.40
CA LEU A 154 -9.80 -10.53 -4.97
C LEU A 154 -10.76 -9.39 -4.61
N VAL A 155 -10.71 -8.27 -5.35
CA VAL A 155 -11.62 -7.12 -5.13
C VAL A 155 -13.07 -7.55 -5.34
N SER A 156 -13.35 -8.39 -6.34
CA SER A 156 -14.70 -8.92 -6.60
C SER A 156 -15.23 -9.77 -5.43
N VAL A 157 -14.36 -10.58 -4.80
CA VAL A 157 -14.70 -11.35 -3.60
C VAL A 157 -15.04 -10.42 -2.43
N VAL A 158 -14.24 -9.38 -2.23
CA VAL A 158 -14.48 -8.36 -1.19
C VAL A 158 -15.81 -7.63 -1.46
N ALA A 159 -16.07 -7.21 -2.70
CA ALA A 159 -17.30 -6.50 -3.06
C ALA A 159 -18.57 -7.35 -2.79
N LYS A 160 -18.52 -8.63 -3.13
CA LYS A 160 -19.63 -9.56 -2.84
C LYS A 160 -19.85 -9.77 -1.35
N LYS A 161 -18.77 -9.83 -0.56
CA LYS A 161 -18.84 -10.07 0.88
C LYS A 161 -19.42 -8.89 1.66
N PHE A 162 -19.14 -7.66 1.24
CA PHE A 162 -19.44 -6.46 2.03
C PHE A 162 -20.62 -5.64 1.53
N ALA A 163 -21.41 -6.12 0.58
CA ALA A 163 -22.64 -5.44 0.23
C ALA A 163 -23.51 -5.15 1.50
N PRO A 164 -23.97 -3.91 1.76
CA PRO A 164 -24.06 -2.79 0.79
C PRO A 164 -22.88 -1.80 0.77
N VAL A 165 -21.77 -2.05 1.50
CA VAL A 165 -20.59 -1.17 1.46
C VAL A 165 -20.05 -1.10 0.03
N ALA A 166 -19.87 0.12 -0.49
CA ALA A 166 -19.35 0.30 -1.83
C ALA A 166 -17.86 -0.09 -1.90
N VAL A 167 -17.49 -0.89 -2.90
CA VAL A 167 -16.11 -1.31 -3.15
C VAL A 167 -15.70 -0.86 -4.54
N TYR A 168 -14.69 0.00 -4.60
CA TYR A 168 -14.16 0.55 -5.83
C TYR A 168 -12.84 -0.09 -6.20
N ASN A 169 -12.70 -0.44 -7.48
CA ASN A 169 -11.44 -0.87 -8.06
C ASN A 169 -10.85 0.24 -8.93
N LEU A 170 -9.79 0.87 -8.49
CA LEU A 170 -9.03 1.85 -9.26
C LEU A 170 -7.85 1.14 -9.95
N ALA A 171 -8.14 0.43 -11.06
CA ALA A 171 -7.11 -0.20 -11.88
C ALA A 171 -6.08 0.86 -12.32
N LEU A 172 -4.80 0.58 -12.14
CA LEU A 172 -3.73 1.54 -12.40
C LEU A 172 -3.71 1.96 -13.88
N GLU A 173 -3.97 1.01 -14.78
CA GLU A 173 -3.99 1.20 -16.23
C GLU A 173 -5.03 2.24 -16.66
N VAL A 174 -6.13 2.33 -15.93
CA VAL A 174 -7.21 3.30 -16.16
C VAL A 174 -6.94 4.59 -15.37
N SER A 175 -6.72 4.47 -14.08
CA SER A 175 -6.59 5.61 -13.17
C SER A 175 -5.37 6.49 -13.46
N GLN A 176 -4.29 5.94 -14.06
CA GLN A 176 -3.14 6.72 -14.50
C GLN A 176 -3.43 7.64 -15.71
N GLN A 177 -4.53 7.39 -16.44
CA GLN A 177 -4.96 8.24 -17.57
C GLN A 177 -5.71 9.48 -17.11
N HIS A 178 -6.16 9.51 -15.85
CA HIS A 178 -6.76 10.70 -15.27
C HIS A 178 -5.77 11.88 -15.31
N PRO A 179 -6.19 13.12 -15.67
CA PRO A 179 -5.30 14.28 -15.79
C PRO A 179 -4.43 14.56 -14.55
N LYS A 180 -4.90 14.15 -13.38
CA LYS A 180 -4.18 14.26 -12.10
C LYS A 180 -3.66 12.88 -11.61
N GLY A 181 -3.63 11.88 -12.48
CA GLY A 181 -3.21 10.52 -12.18
C GLY A 181 -4.13 9.79 -11.20
N PRO A 182 -3.68 8.64 -10.63
CA PRO A 182 -4.50 7.80 -9.75
C PRO A 182 -5.03 8.50 -8.49
N GLY A 183 -4.35 9.55 -8.04
CA GLY A 183 -4.83 10.37 -6.91
C GLY A 183 -6.03 11.22 -7.29
N GLY A 184 -6.10 11.69 -8.55
CA GLY A 184 -7.27 12.40 -9.07
C GLY A 184 -8.48 11.48 -9.16
N ALA A 185 -8.29 10.27 -9.71
CA ALA A 185 -9.36 9.26 -9.78
C ALA A 185 -9.90 8.87 -8.37
N LEU A 186 -9.03 8.84 -7.33
CA LEU A 186 -9.48 8.67 -5.96
C LEU A 186 -10.33 9.85 -5.48
N LEU A 187 -9.90 11.08 -5.76
CA LEU A 187 -10.62 12.27 -5.34
C LEU A 187 -11.96 12.49 -6.07
N ASP A 188 -12.15 11.85 -7.22
CA ASP A 188 -13.45 11.85 -7.91
C ASP A 188 -14.55 11.07 -7.17
N LEU A 189 -14.15 10.18 -6.25
CA LEU A 189 -15.08 9.46 -5.38
C LEU A 189 -15.58 10.29 -4.18
N ILE A 190 -15.07 11.51 -3.99
CA ILE A 190 -15.36 12.38 -2.85
C ILE A 190 -16.05 13.62 -3.35
N ASP A 191 -17.06 14.10 -2.63
CA ASP A 191 -17.76 15.33 -3.00
C ASP A 191 -16.96 16.58 -2.61
N LEU A 192 -16.04 16.98 -3.49
CA LEU A 192 -15.25 18.20 -3.33
C LEU A 192 -15.85 19.36 -4.15
N PRO A 193 -15.83 20.60 -3.65
CA PRO A 193 -16.22 21.77 -4.43
C PRO A 193 -15.48 21.87 -5.76
N SER A 194 -16.16 22.26 -6.83
CA SER A 194 -15.58 22.36 -8.18
C SER A 194 -14.33 23.25 -8.21
N ALA A 195 -14.34 24.36 -7.49
CA ALA A 195 -13.18 25.25 -7.37
C ALA A 195 -11.95 24.54 -6.76
N VAL A 196 -12.15 23.69 -5.75
CA VAL A 196 -11.10 22.89 -5.12
C VAL A 196 -10.59 21.85 -6.12
N ARG A 197 -11.48 21.14 -6.81
CA ARG A 197 -11.11 20.15 -7.84
C ARG A 197 -10.23 20.76 -8.92
N VAL A 198 -10.58 21.96 -9.41
CA VAL A 198 -9.80 22.67 -10.44
C VAL A 198 -8.42 23.06 -9.90
N ALA A 199 -8.35 23.53 -8.66
CA ALA A 199 -7.11 24.02 -8.05
C ALA A 199 -6.13 22.93 -7.63
N ILE A 200 -6.54 21.65 -7.58
CA ILE A 200 -5.63 20.53 -7.28
C ILE A 200 -4.51 20.47 -8.30
N ALA A 201 -3.28 20.69 -7.86
CA ALA A 201 -2.10 20.60 -8.71
C ALA A 201 -1.74 19.13 -8.98
N PRO A 202 -1.50 18.75 -10.26
CA PRO A 202 -1.03 17.41 -10.58
C PRO A 202 0.37 17.17 -10.01
N VAL A 203 0.68 15.91 -9.71
CA VAL A 203 2.02 15.49 -9.26
C VAL A 203 2.61 14.49 -10.23
N GLY A 204 3.92 14.56 -10.43
CA GLY A 204 4.64 13.60 -11.26
C GLY A 204 4.61 12.17 -10.70
N ARG A 205 5.07 11.21 -11.49
CA ARG A 205 5.18 9.80 -11.08
C ARG A 205 6.12 9.67 -9.89
N GLY A 206 5.62 9.19 -8.76
CA GLY A 206 6.39 9.06 -7.52
C GLY A 206 7.46 7.96 -7.56
N ASN A 207 7.22 6.88 -8.30
CA ASN A 207 8.11 5.73 -8.43
C ASN A 207 8.31 5.40 -9.92
N PRO A 208 9.35 5.93 -10.57
CA PRO A 208 9.67 5.54 -11.94
C PRO A 208 10.05 4.06 -12.00
N ARG A 209 9.75 3.41 -13.13
CA ARG A 209 10.18 2.04 -13.41
C ARG A 209 11.71 1.96 -13.28
N GLN A 210 12.19 0.97 -12.55
CA GLN A 210 13.63 0.70 -12.46
C GLN A 210 14.16 0.20 -13.81
N ASP A 211 15.40 0.59 -14.14
CA ASP A 211 16.13 0.06 -15.27
C ASP A 211 16.34 -1.46 -15.13
N ASP A 212 16.11 -2.20 -16.20
CA ASP A 212 16.24 -3.66 -16.20
C ASP A 212 17.70 -4.11 -15.97
N ASN A 213 18.70 -3.32 -16.40
CA ASN A 213 20.11 -3.59 -16.08
C ASN A 213 20.40 -3.47 -14.59
N LEU A 214 19.75 -2.53 -13.90
CA LEU A 214 19.88 -2.39 -12.46
C LEU A 214 19.28 -3.58 -11.72
N ASN A 215 18.12 -4.08 -12.18
CA ASN A 215 17.51 -5.28 -11.61
C ASN A 215 18.39 -6.53 -11.79
N LYS A 216 19.00 -6.70 -12.97
CA LYS A 216 19.99 -7.77 -13.22
C LYS A 216 21.17 -7.69 -12.25
N ARG A 217 21.68 -6.48 -11.99
CA ARG A 217 22.78 -6.26 -11.03
C ARG A 217 22.36 -6.61 -9.60
N PHE A 218 21.17 -6.20 -9.15
CA PHE A 218 20.64 -6.59 -7.84
C PHE A 218 20.48 -8.10 -7.73
N LEU A 219 19.97 -8.76 -8.76
CA LEU A 219 19.81 -10.22 -8.78
C LEU A 219 21.17 -10.92 -8.69
N ALA A 220 22.17 -10.50 -9.45
CA ALA A 220 23.50 -11.03 -9.38
C ALA A 220 24.13 -10.88 -7.98
N MET A 221 23.94 -9.70 -7.35
CA MET A 221 24.37 -9.47 -5.98
C MET A 221 23.65 -10.37 -4.97
N ASN A 222 22.34 -10.62 -5.15
CA ASN A 222 21.58 -11.54 -4.31
C ASN A 222 22.09 -12.98 -4.37
N ARG A 223 22.64 -13.38 -5.51
CA ARG A 223 23.19 -14.71 -5.78
C ARG A 223 24.66 -14.88 -5.35
N SER A 224 25.29 -13.79 -4.92
CA SER A 224 26.68 -13.85 -4.42
C SER A 224 26.76 -14.33 -2.97
N ASP A 225 27.94 -14.77 -2.56
CA ASP A 225 28.21 -15.32 -1.22
C ASP A 225 28.48 -14.25 -0.15
N VAL A 226 28.27 -12.95 -0.47
CA VAL A 226 28.46 -11.87 0.49
C VAL A 226 27.42 -11.95 1.62
N SER A 227 27.79 -11.51 2.81
CA SER A 227 26.89 -11.46 3.96
C SER A 227 25.67 -10.57 3.70
N ASP A 228 24.55 -10.77 4.41
CA ASP A 228 23.34 -9.94 4.25
C ASP A 228 23.60 -8.47 4.57
N THR A 229 24.50 -8.20 5.51
CA THR A 229 24.90 -6.84 5.85
C THR A 229 25.65 -6.16 4.70
N GLU A 230 26.62 -6.83 4.11
CA GLU A 230 27.37 -6.32 2.95
C GLU A 230 26.46 -6.15 1.73
N LEU A 231 25.58 -7.13 1.47
CA LEU A 231 24.59 -7.08 0.41
C LEU A 231 23.69 -5.84 0.55
N TYR A 232 23.22 -5.58 1.76
CA TYR A 232 22.40 -4.39 2.03
C TYR A 232 23.16 -3.10 1.68
N TYR A 233 24.38 -2.93 2.16
CA TYR A 233 25.18 -1.74 1.85
C TYR A 233 25.48 -1.59 0.36
N HIS A 234 25.83 -2.68 -0.32
CA HIS A 234 26.08 -2.67 -1.76
C HIS A 234 24.84 -2.23 -2.54
N LYS A 235 23.65 -2.75 -2.19
CA LYS A 235 22.39 -2.35 -2.81
C LYS A 235 22.06 -0.88 -2.57
N VAL A 236 22.25 -0.38 -1.36
CA VAL A 236 22.04 1.04 -1.03
C VAL A 236 22.96 1.94 -1.87
N ILE A 237 24.24 1.59 -1.97
CA ILE A 237 25.20 2.36 -2.79
C ILE A 237 24.77 2.33 -4.26
N LEU A 238 24.41 1.16 -4.79
CA LEU A 238 24.00 1.01 -6.16
C LEU A 238 22.72 1.80 -6.47
N ALA A 239 21.73 1.75 -5.57
CA ALA A 239 20.50 2.51 -5.69
C ALA A 239 20.74 4.03 -5.65
N LYS A 240 21.62 4.51 -4.78
CA LYS A 240 22.02 5.94 -4.73
C LYS A 240 22.69 6.39 -6.02
N ARG A 241 23.62 5.60 -6.57
CA ARG A 241 24.30 5.90 -7.84
C ARG A 241 23.32 5.97 -9.02
N ALA A 242 22.27 5.17 -8.99
CA ALA A 242 21.20 5.15 -9.99
C ALA A 242 20.14 6.24 -9.75
N ASN A 243 20.36 7.16 -8.79
CA ASN A 243 19.41 8.21 -8.37
C ASN A 243 17.99 7.68 -8.03
N ILE A 244 17.92 6.42 -7.60
CA ILE A 244 16.70 5.83 -7.10
C ILE A 244 16.62 6.19 -5.61
N ARG A 245 15.49 6.75 -5.18
CA ARG A 245 15.25 7.00 -3.74
C ARG A 245 15.45 5.69 -2.97
N ALA A 246 16.55 5.62 -2.22
CA ALA A 246 16.74 4.56 -1.25
C ALA A 246 15.78 4.86 -0.07
N TRP A 247 14.59 4.28 -0.13
CA TRP A 247 13.77 4.21 1.07
C TRP A 247 14.44 3.22 2.02
N VAL A 248 14.90 3.72 3.16
CA VAL A 248 15.44 2.88 4.23
C VAL A 248 14.23 2.35 5.00
N PRO A 249 13.99 1.04 5.05
CA PRO A 249 12.98 0.48 5.95
C PRO A 249 13.35 0.87 7.37
N ALA A 250 12.38 1.34 8.15
CA ALA A 250 12.57 1.65 9.57
C ALA A 250 12.92 0.41 10.44
N GLN A 251 13.15 -0.74 9.82
CA GLN A 251 13.52 -2.01 10.45
C GLN A 251 15.03 -2.31 10.41
N ALA A 252 15.84 -1.44 9.82
CA ALA A 252 17.29 -1.60 9.76
C ALA A 252 18.02 -0.67 10.75
N SER A 253 17.35 -0.11 11.74
CA SER A 253 18.03 0.44 12.90
C SER A 253 18.34 -0.72 13.85
N PRO A 254 19.61 -1.12 14.00
CA PRO A 254 20.02 -1.89 15.17
C PRO A 254 19.92 -0.89 16.33
N GLU A 255 19.10 -1.14 17.28
CA GLU A 255 18.87 -0.41 18.52
C GLU A 255 17.41 0.00 18.70
N ALA A 256 16.67 -0.90 19.28
CA ALA A 256 15.77 -0.65 20.37
C ALA A 256 15.71 -1.96 21.15
N GLY A 257 16.77 -2.16 22.03
CA GLY A 257 16.66 -3.04 23.16
C GLY A 257 15.73 -2.45 24.20
#